data_919a4b0ceca9b350dd852f56a7f375e3
#
_entry.id   919a4b0ceca9b350dd852f56a7f375e3
#
_cell.length_a   1.000
_cell.length_b   1.000
_cell.length_c   1.000
_cell.angle_alpha   90.00
_cell.angle_beta   90.00
_cell.angle_gamma   90.00
#
_symmetry.space_group_name_H-M   'P 1'
#
loop_
_entity.id
_entity.type
_entity.pdbx_description
1 polymer ?
#
loop_
_entity_poly.entity_id
_entity_poly.type
_entity_poly.pdbx_seq_one_letter_code
_entity_poly.pdbx_strand_id
1 'polypeptide(L)'
;MSDSNAPVQEDLVENPSAELNGSKLDDSNIQEVLLNNQIKARSRRKKFITLGIIILVIAAGGFGLYKWLGSKKDSGFLTMSVAKGTVTDAIQATGTLEPVKKSSMGFKNDAAITAINVNPGDHVKTGQLLAQQDATTLEAALRQAQSQLTQDEVTVENQTLTYEAAARTLDRQQQLYNAGAIPRSDLDTASDAFKKAELDLQSSKARLVNDQAKVDQARSDLDGATLIAPFDGIIGAVNAQVGQIMGLNASTNVLLTVMSEDLQLSALVNEADIGRIQIGQNVEFTSSAYGDKVFTGKVVTITPEAKTVSNVQYYPVVVSCDDPSRHLKSGMSVSAKIVLARKSDVLTVPMMAVSYAQTYIRTNQSGTTKTSTVQPNQGASSRSGARSSNSQTATGSSGSGTETSKYAIVLVLQNNQPVQKNVVLGLNDGQNYEVVSGLDEGEQIVVGSSTSSGSNTSNQSGSNNSQNRNNQRNTPIRIP
;
A
#
# COMPACT_ATOMS: atom_id res chain seq x y z
N MET A 1 10.62 44.59 -43.47
CA MET A 1 9.88 43.94 -44.57
C MET A 1 8.83 43.11 -43.92
N SER A 2 7.80 43.72 -43.75
CA SER A 2 6.43 43.82 -44.40
C SER A 2 5.60 42.65 -43.91
N ASP A 3 4.66 42.96 -43.05
CA ASP A 3 3.26 43.33 -43.29
C ASP A 3 2.38 42.10 -43.45
N SER A 4 1.24 41.86 -42.86
CA SER A 4 0.09 42.75 -42.73
C SER A 4 -0.97 41.94 -41.98
N ASN A 5 -1.57 42.36 -40.96
CA ASN A 5 -2.75 43.17 -40.85
C ASN A 5 -4.08 42.41 -40.63
N ALA A 6 -4.74 42.74 -39.55
CA ALA A 6 -6.10 42.49 -39.11
C ALA A 6 -7.14 43.12 -40.10
N PRO A 7 -8.48 43.13 -39.91
CA PRO A 7 -9.20 43.52 -38.67
C PRO A 7 -10.56 42.81 -38.43
N VAL A 8 -11.04 42.78 -37.22
CA VAL A 8 -12.19 43.41 -36.53
C VAL A 8 -13.39 43.85 -37.40
N GLN A 9 -14.57 43.38 -37.06
CA GLN A 9 -15.80 44.21 -37.14
C GLN A 9 -16.80 43.82 -36.02
N GLU A 10 -17.02 44.81 -35.17
CA GLU A 10 -18.21 45.10 -34.41
C GLU A 10 -19.38 45.37 -35.35
N ASP A 11 -20.59 45.02 -34.94
CA ASP A 11 -21.78 45.79 -35.28
C ASP A 11 -22.76 45.85 -34.11
N LEU A 12 -22.84 47.03 -33.61
CA LEU A 12 -23.87 47.67 -32.81
C LEU A 12 -25.15 47.85 -33.63
N VAL A 13 -26.21 48.27 -32.90
CA VAL A 13 -27.39 49.07 -33.40
C VAL A 13 -28.68 48.27 -33.25
N GLU A 14 -29.76 48.74 -32.72
CA GLU A 14 -30.25 50.04 -32.25
C GLU A 14 -31.72 49.86 -31.85
N ASN A 15 -32.10 50.51 -30.81
CA ASN A 15 -33.50 50.70 -30.42
C ASN A 15 -34.02 51.94 -31.12
N PRO A 16 -35.28 52.05 -31.53
CA PRO A 16 -35.92 53.29 -31.29
C PRO A 16 -37.32 53.23 -30.65
N SER A 17 -37.49 54.23 -29.83
CA SER A 17 -38.67 54.70 -29.12
C SER A 17 -39.61 55.47 -30.02
N ALA A 18 -40.86 55.66 -29.50
CA ALA A 18 -41.82 56.74 -29.68
C ALA A 18 -42.70 56.67 -30.96
N GLU A 19 -43.95 56.86 -30.88
CA GLU A 19 -44.63 58.11 -30.51
C GLU A 19 -46.17 57.95 -30.37
N LEU A 20 -46.68 58.76 -29.50
CA LEU A 20 -48.10 59.13 -29.29
C LEU A 20 -48.85 59.57 -30.57
N ASN A 21 -50.12 59.21 -30.65
CA ASN A 21 -51.07 60.23 -31.03
C ASN A 21 -52.47 59.88 -30.53
N GLY A 22 -53.05 60.83 -29.84
CA GLY A 22 -54.39 60.87 -29.35
C GLY A 22 -55.40 61.44 -30.36
N SER A 23 -56.61 61.04 -30.20
CA SER A 23 -57.76 61.92 -30.55
C SER A 23 -59.06 61.47 -29.86
N LYS A 24 -59.52 62.33 -28.98
CA LYS A 24 -60.84 62.90 -28.87
C LYS A 24 -62.07 61.99 -28.70
N LEU A 25 -62.60 62.17 -27.53
CA LEU A 25 -63.99 62.15 -27.08
C LEU A 25 -65.08 62.32 -28.14
N ASP A 26 -66.13 61.53 -28.04
CA ASP A 26 -67.47 62.01 -28.36
C ASP A 26 -68.48 61.42 -27.33
N ASP A 27 -69.08 62.36 -26.62
CA ASP A 27 -70.14 62.21 -25.65
C ASP A 27 -71.51 62.19 -26.39
N SER A 28 -72.04 61.03 -26.63
CA SER A 28 -73.48 60.94 -26.93
C SER A 28 -73.93 59.50 -26.99
N ASN A 29 -74.15 58.83 -25.82
CA ASN A 29 -75.04 57.68 -25.74
C ASN A 29 -75.15 57.11 -24.31
N ILE A 30 -75.39 58.01 -23.34
CA ILE A 30 -75.60 57.61 -21.93
C ILE A 30 -77.07 57.67 -21.49
N GLN A 31 -78.04 57.67 -22.36
CA GLN A 31 -79.44 57.75 -21.90
C GLN A 31 -80.40 56.67 -22.34
N GLU A 32 -79.98 55.60 -23.02
CA GLU A 32 -80.91 54.54 -23.47
C GLU A 32 -80.77 53.16 -22.82
N VAL A 33 -79.94 52.99 -21.85
CA VAL A 33 -79.71 51.66 -21.25
C VAL A 33 -80.27 51.47 -19.82
N LEU A 34 -80.99 52.51 -19.25
CA LEU A 34 -81.44 52.42 -17.85
C LEU A 34 -82.92 51.99 -17.64
N LEU A 35 -83.67 51.63 -18.66
CA LEU A 35 -85.11 51.30 -18.48
C LEU A 35 -85.59 49.90 -18.80
N ASN A 36 -84.68 48.90 -18.99
CA ASN A 36 -85.13 47.51 -19.32
C ASN A 36 -84.56 46.39 -18.44
N ASN A 37 -84.24 46.66 -17.20
CA ASN A 37 -83.61 45.64 -16.36
C ASN A 37 -84.35 45.29 -15.03
N GLN A 38 -85.65 45.45 -14.99
CA GLN A 38 -86.40 45.14 -13.73
C GLN A 38 -87.23 43.82 -13.72
N ILE A 39 -87.28 43.00 -14.77
CA ILE A 39 -88.20 41.86 -14.78
C ILE A 39 -87.52 40.50 -15.00
N LYS A 40 -86.19 40.30 -14.80
CA LYS A 40 -85.59 38.98 -14.97
C LYS A 40 -84.72 38.51 -13.79
N ALA A 41 -84.80 39.05 -12.59
CA ALA A 41 -83.96 38.79 -11.46
C ALA A 41 -84.41 37.61 -10.54
N ARG A 42 -85.44 36.86 -10.82
CA ARG A 42 -85.92 35.74 -9.89
C ARG A 42 -85.66 34.31 -10.33
N SER A 43 -85.17 34.09 -11.55
CA SER A 43 -84.89 32.73 -12.06
C SER A 43 -83.36 32.36 -12.06
N ARG A 44 -82.48 33.37 -12.06
CA ARG A 44 -81.01 33.10 -12.13
C ARG A 44 -80.38 32.75 -10.80
N ARG A 45 -80.89 33.18 -9.63
CA ARG A 45 -80.32 32.87 -8.32
C ARG A 45 -80.39 31.36 -7.97
N LYS A 46 -81.43 30.64 -8.40
CA LYS A 46 -81.52 29.17 -8.15
C LYS A 46 -80.54 28.39 -9.01
N LYS A 47 -80.26 28.83 -10.25
CA LYS A 47 -79.24 28.17 -11.12
C LYS A 47 -77.79 28.40 -10.65
N PHE A 48 -77.50 29.57 -10.09
CA PHE A 48 -76.16 29.84 -9.52
C PHE A 48 -75.96 29.14 -8.21
N ILE A 49 -76.98 28.96 -7.40
CA ILE A 49 -76.88 28.17 -6.15
C ILE A 49 -76.68 26.64 -6.46
N THR A 50 -77.41 26.12 -7.47
CA THR A 50 -77.21 24.72 -7.91
C THR A 50 -75.83 24.50 -8.56
N LEU A 51 -75.36 25.47 -9.38
CA LEU A 51 -74.00 25.43 -9.96
C LEU A 51 -72.92 25.51 -8.88
N GLY A 52 -73.11 26.38 -7.87
CA GLY A 52 -72.19 26.52 -6.71
C GLY A 52 -72.11 25.23 -5.89
N ILE A 53 -73.21 24.53 -5.65
CA ILE A 53 -73.28 23.26 -4.93
C ILE A 53 -72.58 22.15 -5.75
N ILE A 54 -72.77 22.11 -7.08
CA ILE A 54 -72.06 21.15 -7.95
C ILE A 54 -70.56 21.38 -7.94
N ILE A 55 -70.10 22.63 -8.01
CA ILE A 55 -68.64 22.97 -7.93
C ILE A 55 -68.08 22.59 -6.55
N LEU A 56 -68.89 22.80 -5.46
CA LEU A 56 -68.45 22.47 -4.11
C LEU A 56 -68.35 20.93 -3.90
N VAL A 57 -69.28 20.16 -4.50
CA VAL A 57 -69.22 18.69 -4.47
C VAL A 57 -68.06 18.14 -5.29
N ILE A 58 -67.79 18.75 -6.48
CA ILE A 58 -66.63 18.38 -7.30
C ILE A 58 -65.31 18.79 -6.61
N ALA A 59 -65.25 19.94 -5.96
CA ALA A 59 -64.12 20.37 -5.18
C ALA A 59 -63.89 19.50 -3.94
N ALA A 60 -64.97 19.12 -3.22
CA ALA A 60 -64.87 18.21 -2.08
C ALA A 60 -64.50 16.77 -2.50
N GLY A 61 -65.06 16.27 -3.61
CA GLY A 61 -64.71 15.01 -4.21
C GLY A 61 -63.26 14.97 -4.74
N GLY A 62 -62.85 16.04 -5.43
CA GLY A 62 -61.49 16.20 -5.91
C GLY A 62 -60.46 16.32 -4.78
N PHE A 63 -60.81 17.06 -3.69
CA PHE A 63 -59.97 17.15 -2.50
C PHE A 63 -59.90 15.83 -1.71
N GLY A 64 -61.03 15.10 -1.66
CA GLY A 64 -61.06 13.76 -1.07
C GLY A 64 -60.21 12.74 -1.86
N LEU A 65 -60.34 12.79 -3.19
CA LEU A 65 -59.54 11.96 -4.10
C LEU A 65 -58.03 12.37 -4.09
N TYR A 66 -57.76 13.68 -4.03
CA TYR A 66 -56.37 14.17 -3.86
C TYR A 66 -55.74 13.77 -2.55
N LYS A 67 -56.48 13.80 -1.42
CA LYS A 67 -56.02 13.27 -0.12
C LYS A 67 -55.88 11.76 -0.13
N TRP A 68 -56.75 11.03 -0.85
CA TRP A 68 -56.67 9.58 -0.93
C TRP A 68 -55.55 9.10 -1.83
N LEU A 69 -55.26 9.79 -2.96
CA LEU A 69 -54.11 9.48 -3.81
C LEU A 69 -52.79 10.06 -3.27
N GLY A 70 -52.83 11.07 -2.43
CA GLY A 70 -51.62 11.77 -1.91
C GLY A 70 -51.01 11.18 -0.65
N SER A 71 -51.66 10.20 -0.01
CA SER A 71 -51.13 9.51 1.17
C SER A 71 -50.23 8.34 0.77
N LYS A 72 -49.13 8.63 0.07
CA LYS A 72 -47.95 7.75 0.24
C LYS A 72 -47.48 7.97 1.67
N LYS A 73 -47.88 7.07 2.56
CA LYS A 73 -47.28 6.98 3.90
C LYS A 73 -45.79 6.76 3.69
N ASP A 74 -44.99 7.80 3.91
CA ASP A 74 -43.55 7.61 4.07
C ASP A 74 -43.37 6.51 5.12
N SER A 75 -42.72 5.43 4.73
CA SER A 75 -42.55 4.25 5.59
C SER A 75 -41.74 4.55 6.85
N GLY A 76 -41.19 5.74 6.99
CA GLY A 76 -40.27 6.07 8.07
C GLY A 76 -38.98 5.23 8.03
N PHE A 77 -38.78 4.44 6.98
CA PHE A 77 -37.59 3.64 6.75
C PHE A 77 -36.79 4.15 5.54
N LEU A 78 -35.49 4.21 5.71
CA LEU A 78 -34.55 4.41 4.61
C LEU A 78 -34.34 3.07 3.92
N THR A 79 -34.58 3.04 2.61
CA THR A 79 -34.46 1.83 1.81
C THR A 79 -33.42 2.01 0.70
N MET A 80 -32.79 0.90 0.31
CA MET A 80 -31.93 0.79 -0.85
C MET A 80 -32.35 -0.43 -1.67
N SER A 81 -32.32 -0.32 -2.99
CA SER A 81 -32.58 -1.48 -3.86
C SER A 81 -31.37 -2.39 -3.94
N VAL A 82 -31.61 -3.69 -3.88
CA VAL A 82 -30.59 -4.70 -4.15
C VAL A 82 -30.21 -4.63 -5.64
N ALA A 83 -28.94 -4.43 -5.90
CA ALA A 83 -28.41 -4.33 -7.26
C ALA A 83 -27.21 -5.25 -7.42
N LYS A 84 -26.94 -5.63 -8.66
CA LYS A 84 -25.73 -6.36 -9.00
C LYS A 84 -24.51 -5.43 -8.95
N GLY A 85 -23.41 -5.94 -8.42
CA GLY A 85 -22.17 -5.22 -8.28
C GLY A 85 -20.96 -6.15 -8.28
N THR A 86 -19.80 -5.57 -8.04
CA THR A 86 -18.56 -6.32 -7.83
C THR A 86 -18.17 -6.23 -6.35
N VAL A 87 -17.95 -7.37 -5.73
CA VAL A 87 -17.43 -7.47 -4.35
C VAL A 87 -16.01 -8.00 -4.42
N THR A 88 -15.08 -7.29 -3.79
CA THR A 88 -13.65 -7.63 -3.78
C THR A 88 -13.17 -7.77 -2.35
N ASP A 89 -12.87 -9.00 -1.92
CA ASP A 89 -12.15 -9.23 -0.66
C ASP A 89 -10.67 -8.91 -0.90
N ALA A 90 -10.15 -7.91 -0.21
CA ALA A 90 -8.78 -7.46 -0.36
C ALA A 90 -8.17 -7.04 0.96
N ILE A 91 -6.91 -7.35 1.15
CA ILE A 91 -6.09 -6.87 2.27
C ILE A 91 -5.49 -5.53 1.89
N GLN A 92 -5.67 -4.53 2.74
CA GLN A 92 -5.03 -3.24 2.58
C GLN A 92 -3.66 -3.25 3.26
N ALA A 93 -2.66 -2.78 2.55
CA ALA A 93 -1.30 -2.66 3.04
C ALA A 93 -0.68 -1.34 2.57
N THR A 94 0.22 -0.79 3.35
CA THR A 94 1.06 0.33 2.93
C THR A 94 2.45 -0.19 2.62
N GLY A 95 3.13 0.44 1.68
CA GLY A 95 4.46 0.02 1.31
C GLY A 95 5.27 1.12 0.65
N THR A 96 6.49 0.77 0.29
CA THR A 96 7.43 1.64 -0.44
C THR A 96 7.90 0.96 -1.71
N LEU A 97 8.08 1.75 -2.75
CA LEU A 97 8.69 1.28 -3.97
C LEU A 97 10.21 1.22 -3.80
N GLU A 98 10.79 0.09 -4.13
CA GLU A 98 12.22 -0.16 -4.05
C GLU A 98 12.72 -0.69 -5.40
N PRO A 99 13.99 -0.43 -5.78
CA PRO A 99 14.54 -1.04 -6.98
C PRO A 99 14.69 -2.54 -6.77
N VAL A 100 14.49 -3.32 -7.82
CA VAL A 100 14.68 -4.80 -7.78
C VAL A 100 16.11 -5.15 -7.41
N LYS A 101 17.09 -4.36 -7.91
CA LYS A 101 18.51 -4.50 -7.55
C LYS A 101 19.04 -3.14 -7.07
N LYS A 102 19.74 -3.16 -5.96
CA LYS A 102 20.41 -2.00 -5.39
C LYS A 102 21.80 -2.41 -4.91
N SER A 103 22.82 -1.70 -5.35
CA SER A 103 24.19 -1.88 -4.91
C SER A 103 24.75 -0.56 -4.39
N SER A 104 25.15 -0.55 -3.12
CA SER A 104 25.87 0.55 -2.51
C SER A 104 27.35 0.25 -2.59
N MET A 105 28.12 1.11 -3.21
CA MET A 105 29.50 0.86 -3.59
C MET A 105 30.42 1.88 -2.93
N GLY A 106 31.58 1.42 -2.52
CA GLY A 106 32.66 2.23 -1.96
C GLY A 106 34.01 1.57 -2.23
N PHE A 107 35.08 2.31 -2.03
CA PHE A 107 36.43 1.80 -2.21
C PHE A 107 36.87 0.91 -1.03
N LYS A 108 37.70 -0.07 -1.35
CA LYS A 108 38.29 -1.00 -0.38
C LYS A 108 39.50 -0.37 0.34
N ASN A 109 40.23 0.52 -0.34
CA ASN A 109 41.47 1.09 0.14
C ASN A 109 41.33 2.57 0.50
N ASP A 110 42.11 3.04 1.47
CA ASP A 110 42.11 4.44 1.88
C ASP A 110 43.03 5.23 0.94
N ALA A 111 42.44 5.92 -0.04
CA ALA A 111 43.18 6.82 -0.97
C ALA A 111 42.28 7.96 -1.45
N ALA A 112 42.91 8.97 -2.09
CA ALA A 112 42.17 10.08 -2.67
C ALA A 112 41.42 9.66 -3.94
N ILE A 113 40.22 10.15 -4.12
CA ILE A 113 39.42 9.96 -5.33
C ILE A 113 40.03 10.83 -6.44
N THR A 114 40.45 10.23 -7.54
CA THR A 114 41.04 10.93 -8.68
C THR A 114 40.01 11.36 -9.71
N ALA A 115 38.96 10.55 -9.90
CA ALA A 115 37.89 10.84 -10.83
C ALA A 115 36.55 10.21 -10.39
N ILE A 116 35.43 10.91 -10.68
CA ILE A 116 34.08 10.43 -10.63
C ILE A 116 33.47 10.72 -11.99
N ASN A 117 33.10 9.67 -12.74
CA ASN A 117 32.68 9.76 -14.14
C ASN A 117 31.16 9.77 -14.32
N VAL A 118 30.40 9.85 -13.23
CA VAL A 118 28.97 9.77 -13.24
C VAL A 118 28.32 10.75 -12.27
N ASN A 119 27.11 11.17 -12.60
CA ASN A 119 26.27 12.03 -11.78
C ASN A 119 25.00 11.30 -11.33
N PRO A 120 24.34 11.75 -10.25
CA PRO A 120 23.04 11.23 -9.88
C PRO A 120 22.03 11.34 -11.04
N GLY A 121 21.36 10.23 -11.37
CA GLY A 121 20.42 10.14 -12.47
C GLY A 121 21.01 9.62 -13.79
N ASP A 122 22.32 9.45 -13.91
CA ASP A 122 22.95 8.90 -15.12
C ASP A 122 22.64 7.41 -15.28
N HIS A 123 22.37 6.98 -16.52
CA HIS A 123 22.25 5.58 -16.90
C HIS A 123 23.63 4.97 -17.09
N VAL A 124 23.85 3.82 -16.48
CA VAL A 124 25.11 3.07 -16.54
C VAL A 124 24.89 1.64 -17.02
N LYS A 125 25.90 1.12 -17.71
CA LYS A 125 25.93 -0.27 -18.19
C LYS A 125 26.86 -1.11 -17.32
N THR A 126 26.58 -2.39 -17.23
CA THR A 126 27.44 -3.39 -16.57
C THR A 126 28.89 -3.26 -17.03
N GLY A 127 29.83 -3.17 -16.10
CA GLY A 127 31.26 -3.00 -16.39
C GLY A 127 31.70 -1.57 -16.69
N GLN A 128 30.81 -0.58 -16.71
CA GLN A 128 31.17 0.83 -16.92
C GLN A 128 31.93 1.37 -15.71
N LEU A 129 33.04 2.10 -15.96
CA LEU A 129 33.82 2.75 -14.92
C LEU A 129 33.05 3.94 -14.33
N LEU A 130 32.79 3.89 -13.01
CA LEU A 130 32.04 4.90 -12.28
C LEU A 130 32.92 5.88 -11.55
N ALA A 131 33.94 5.39 -10.85
CA ALA A 131 34.88 6.22 -10.10
C ALA A 131 36.23 5.53 -9.99
N GLN A 132 37.27 6.31 -9.74
CA GLN A 132 38.66 5.87 -9.63
C GLN A 132 39.32 6.56 -8.45
N GLN A 133 40.16 5.81 -7.74
CA GLN A 133 41.03 6.25 -6.67
C GLN A 133 42.46 6.36 -7.15
N ASP A 134 43.32 7.07 -6.41
CA ASP A 134 44.80 7.06 -6.65
C ASP A 134 45.34 5.63 -6.42
N ALA A 135 45.77 5.02 -7.48
CA ALA A 135 46.29 3.66 -7.50
C ALA A 135 47.84 3.58 -7.49
N THR A 136 48.54 4.72 -7.42
CA THR A 136 50.01 4.78 -7.56
C THR A 136 50.76 3.83 -6.61
N THR A 137 50.31 3.79 -5.34
CA THR A 137 50.93 2.91 -4.32
C THR A 137 50.57 1.44 -4.55
N LEU A 138 49.37 1.13 -5.01
CA LEU A 138 48.92 -0.22 -5.30
C LEU A 138 49.58 -0.80 -6.54
N GLU A 139 49.77 0.03 -7.59
CA GLU A 139 50.54 -0.37 -8.75
C GLU A 139 52.02 -0.64 -8.41
N ALA A 140 52.60 0.17 -7.53
CA ALA A 140 53.96 -0.08 -7.05
C ALA A 140 54.06 -1.39 -6.26
N ALA A 141 53.06 -1.67 -5.38
CA ALA A 141 53.00 -2.94 -4.62
C ALA A 141 52.82 -4.15 -5.54
N LEU A 142 51.95 -4.04 -6.57
CA LEU A 142 51.78 -5.11 -7.57
C LEU A 142 53.09 -5.38 -8.33
N ARG A 143 53.80 -4.34 -8.81
CA ARG A 143 55.10 -4.47 -9.50
C ARG A 143 56.12 -5.13 -8.59
N GLN A 144 56.18 -4.78 -7.30
CA GLN A 144 57.07 -5.39 -6.32
C GLN A 144 56.77 -6.87 -6.12
N ALA A 145 55.52 -7.25 -5.94
CA ALA A 145 55.10 -8.64 -5.79
C ALA A 145 55.44 -9.45 -7.06
N GLN A 146 55.17 -8.92 -8.24
CA GLN A 146 55.55 -9.57 -9.51
C GLN A 146 57.07 -9.76 -9.67
N SER A 147 57.88 -8.77 -9.27
CA SER A 147 59.33 -8.93 -9.31
C SER A 147 59.82 -10.02 -8.36
N GLN A 148 59.24 -10.13 -7.17
CA GLN A 148 59.57 -11.23 -6.21
C GLN A 148 59.16 -12.57 -6.78
N LEU A 149 57.99 -12.71 -7.38
CA LEU A 149 57.50 -13.95 -8.03
C LEU A 149 58.51 -14.41 -9.10
N THR A 150 58.93 -13.48 -9.99
CA THR A 150 59.92 -13.79 -11.05
C THR A 150 61.23 -14.25 -10.48
N GLN A 151 61.71 -13.68 -9.34
CA GLN A 151 62.91 -14.10 -8.66
C GLN A 151 62.76 -15.54 -8.11
N ASP A 152 61.63 -15.86 -7.55
CA ASP A 152 61.38 -17.22 -7.01
C ASP A 152 61.15 -18.23 -8.14
N GLU A 153 60.59 -17.83 -9.30
CA GLU A 153 60.55 -18.70 -10.49
C GLU A 153 61.95 -19.12 -10.93
N VAL A 154 62.88 -18.18 -11.02
CA VAL A 154 64.31 -18.48 -11.34
C VAL A 154 64.94 -19.39 -10.25
N THR A 155 64.56 -19.19 -8.97
CA THR A 155 65.06 -20.02 -7.89
C THR A 155 64.53 -21.47 -8.01
N VAL A 156 63.27 -21.66 -8.34
CA VAL A 156 62.69 -22.99 -8.59
C VAL A 156 63.36 -23.67 -9.77
N GLU A 157 63.64 -22.93 -10.85
CA GLU A 157 64.38 -23.46 -12.01
C GLU A 157 65.79 -23.94 -11.61
N ASN A 158 66.54 -23.13 -10.87
CA ASN A 158 67.88 -23.51 -10.38
C ASN A 158 67.83 -24.75 -9.45
N GLN A 159 66.81 -24.85 -8.52
CA GLN A 159 66.64 -26.00 -7.66
C GLN A 159 66.19 -27.25 -8.45
N THR A 160 65.45 -27.06 -9.54
CA THR A 160 65.04 -28.15 -10.44
C THR A 160 66.29 -28.71 -11.15
N LEU A 161 67.18 -27.91 -11.65
CA LEU A 161 68.43 -28.33 -12.25
C LEU A 161 69.30 -29.06 -11.23
N THR A 162 69.39 -28.59 -9.98
CA THR A 162 70.11 -29.24 -8.88
C THR A 162 69.55 -30.59 -8.53
N TYR A 163 68.22 -30.68 -8.41
CA TYR A 163 67.51 -31.93 -8.19
C TYR A 163 67.76 -32.96 -9.29
N GLU A 164 67.66 -32.55 -10.57
CA GLU A 164 67.93 -33.44 -11.70
C GLU A 164 69.42 -33.93 -11.72
N ALA A 165 70.40 -33.04 -11.38
CA ALA A 165 71.77 -33.42 -11.27
C ALA A 165 72.04 -34.44 -10.16
N ALA A 166 71.42 -34.27 -8.98
CA ALA A 166 71.49 -35.21 -7.87
C ALA A 166 70.80 -36.55 -8.24
N ALA A 167 69.64 -36.48 -8.97
CA ALA A 167 68.94 -37.70 -9.45
C ALA A 167 69.86 -38.56 -10.39
N ARG A 168 70.47 -37.85 -11.38
CA ARG A 168 71.42 -38.51 -12.32
C ARG A 168 72.64 -39.11 -11.60
N THR A 169 73.11 -38.45 -10.52
CA THR A 169 74.24 -38.92 -9.73
C THR A 169 73.85 -40.18 -8.90
N LEU A 170 72.66 -40.13 -8.26
CA LEU A 170 72.12 -41.27 -7.51
C LEU A 170 71.95 -42.47 -8.42
N ASP A 171 71.37 -42.37 -9.59
CA ASP A 171 71.19 -43.43 -10.58
C ASP A 171 72.51 -44.03 -10.97
N ARG A 172 73.55 -43.24 -11.25
CA ARG A 172 74.88 -43.70 -11.58
C ARG A 172 75.51 -44.45 -10.42
N GLN A 173 75.43 -43.97 -9.16
CA GLN A 173 75.99 -44.60 -8.00
C GLN A 173 75.23 -45.93 -7.71
N GLN A 174 73.97 -46.00 -7.94
CA GLN A 174 73.14 -47.19 -7.82
C GLN A 174 73.59 -48.27 -8.80
N GLN A 175 73.85 -47.93 -10.06
CA GLN A 175 74.40 -48.85 -11.08
C GLN A 175 75.77 -49.38 -10.72
N LEU A 176 76.69 -48.48 -10.24
CA LEU A 176 78.01 -48.86 -9.79
C LEU A 176 78.02 -49.80 -8.53
N TYR A 177 77.14 -49.49 -7.59
CA TYR A 177 76.96 -50.36 -6.39
C TYR A 177 76.44 -51.74 -6.78
N ASN A 178 75.47 -51.82 -7.67
CA ASN A 178 74.90 -53.03 -8.18
C ASN A 178 75.97 -53.86 -8.93
N ALA A 179 76.96 -53.23 -9.55
CA ALA A 179 78.12 -53.86 -10.18
C ALA A 179 79.24 -54.19 -9.19
N GLY A 180 79.07 -53.86 -7.89
CA GLY A 180 80.14 -54.14 -6.86
C GLY A 180 81.32 -53.17 -6.94
N ALA A 181 81.27 -52.05 -7.65
CA ALA A 181 82.36 -51.13 -7.93
C ALA A 181 82.58 -50.06 -6.82
N ILE A 182 81.56 -49.82 -5.96
CA ILE A 182 81.61 -48.82 -4.89
C ILE A 182 81.10 -49.40 -3.55
N PRO A 183 81.51 -48.83 -2.39
CA PRO A 183 80.94 -49.15 -1.10
C PRO A 183 79.57 -48.58 -0.89
N ARG A 184 78.79 -49.11 0.04
CA ARG A 184 77.42 -48.67 0.37
C ARG A 184 77.38 -47.20 0.87
N SER A 185 78.42 -46.79 1.58
CA SER A 185 78.56 -45.42 2.09
C SER A 185 78.42 -44.36 0.99
N ASP A 186 78.98 -44.68 -0.21
CA ASP A 186 78.92 -43.73 -1.36
C ASP A 186 77.53 -43.64 -1.97
N LEU A 187 76.81 -44.79 -2.00
CA LEU A 187 75.40 -44.81 -2.41
C LEU A 187 74.54 -44.05 -1.41
N ASP A 188 74.72 -44.27 -0.10
CA ASP A 188 73.99 -43.63 0.97
C ASP A 188 74.22 -42.08 0.89
N THR A 189 75.46 -41.61 0.64
CA THR A 189 75.83 -40.23 0.45
C THR A 189 75.08 -39.61 -0.75
N ALA A 190 74.97 -40.33 -1.87
CA ALA A 190 74.30 -39.88 -3.06
C ALA A 190 72.75 -39.85 -2.83
N SER A 191 72.20 -40.77 -2.09
CA SER A 191 70.79 -40.81 -1.67
C SER A 191 70.42 -39.63 -0.79
N ASP A 192 71.29 -39.34 0.21
CA ASP A 192 71.10 -38.18 1.10
C ASP A 192 71.14 -36.85 0.33
N ALA A 193 72.09 -36.70 -0.62
CA ALA A 193 72.24 -35.57 -1.48
C ALA A 193 70.97 -35.39 -2.38
N PHE A 194 70.47 -36.48 -2.93
CA PHE A 194 69.20 -36.45 -3.72
C PHE A 194 68.00 -36.01 -2.87
N LYS A 195 67.84 -36.61 -1.68
CA LYS A 195 66.77 -36.30 -0.74
C LYS A 195 66.80 -34.86 -0.28
N LYS A 196 68.01 -34.33 -0.04
CA LYS A 196 68.20 -32.91 0.27
C LYS A 196 67.76 -32.03 -0.91
N ALA A 197 68.18 -32.31 -2.15
CA ALA A 197 67.80 -31.54 -3.34
C ALA A 197 66.29 -31.58 -3.60
N GLU A 198 65.65 -32.74 -3.32
CA GLU A 198 64.19 -32.90 -3.39
C GLU A 198 63.47 -31.97 -2.41
N LEU A 199 63.90 -31.92 -1.15
CA LEU A 199 63.33 -31.05 -0.12
C LEU A 199 63.56 -29.57 -0.40
N ASP A 200 64.77 -29.22 -0.92
CA ASP A 200 65.07 -27.85 -1.30
C ASP A 200 64.21 -27.37 -2.48
N LEU A 201 63.98 -28.24 -3.49
CA LEU A 201 63.03 -27.98 -4.57
C LEU A 201 61.61 -27.83 -4.06
N GLN A 202 61.14 -28.75 -3.17
CA GLN A 202 59.83 -28.65 -2.58
C GLN A 202 59.64 -27.32 -1.80
N SER A 203 60.66 -26.95 -1.01
CA SER A 203 60.64 -25.67 -0.27
C SER A 203 60.55 -24.47 -1.21
N SER A 204 61.32 -24.46 -2.32
CA SER A 204 61.25 -23.39 -3.30
C SER A 204 59.89 -23.30 -4.03
N LYS A 205 59.30 -24.43 -4.38
CA LYS A 205 57.94 -24.49 -4.94
C LYS A 205 56.93 -23.96 -3.97
N ALA A 206 57.01 -24.25 -2.66
CA ALA A 206 56.13 -23.72 -1.66
C ALA A 206 56.22 -22.19 -1.51
N ARG A 207 57.44 -21.62 -1.65
CA ARG A 207 57.63 -20.16 -1.68
C ARG A 207 56.98 -19.53 -2.91
N LEU A 208 57.17 -20.13 -4.08
CA LEU A 208 56.56 -19.66 -5.34
C LEU A 208 55.04 -19.53 -5.21
N VAL A 209 54.37 -20.55 -4.63
CA VAL A 209 52.89 -20.54 -4.36
C VAL A 209 52.52 -19.39 -3.43
N ASN A 210 53.32 -19.13 -2.38
CA ASN A 210 53.08 -18.00 -1.48
C ASN A 210 53.25 -16.64 -2.20
N ASP A 211 54.23 -16.52 -3.06
CA ASP A 211 54.46 -15.23 -3.78
C ASP A 211 53.44 -15.02 -4.89
N GLN A 212 52.96 -16.08 -5.55
CA GLN A 212 51.81 -16.03 -6.42
C GLN A 212 50.58 -15.48 -5.67
N ALA A 213 50.29 -15.98 -4.46
CA ALA A 213 49.21 -15.50 -3.62
C ALA A 213 49.35 -13.98 -3.27
N LYS A 214 50.61 -13.50 -3.07
CA LYS A 214 50.82 -12.05 -2.85
C LYS A 214 50.58 -11.22 -4.11
N VAL A 215 50.89 -11.72 -5.29
CA VAL A 215 50.56 -11.07 -6.57
C VAL A 215 49.06 -10.98 -6.75
N ASP A 216 48.34 -12.07 -6.48
CA ASP A 216 46.89 -12.13 -6.57
C ASP A 216 46.23 -11.15 -5.58
N GLN A 217 46.75 -11.04 -4.36
CA GLN A 217 46.32 -10.05 -3.38
C GLN A 217 46.55 -8.62 -3.84
N ALA A 218 47.76 -8.29 -4.30
CA ALA A 218 48.09 -6.96 -4.78
C ALA A 218 47.27 -6.57 -5.99
N ARG A 219 46.95 -7.53 -6.87
CA ARG A 219 46.04 -7.31 -8.01
C ARG A 219 44.63 -7.02 -7.55
N SER A 220 44.10 -7.82 -6.61
CA SER A 220 42.75 -7.59 -6.02
C SER A 220 42.65 -6.23 -5.33
N ASP A 221 43.71 -5.77 -4.69
CA ASP A 221 43.74 -4.44 -4.06
C ASP A 221 43.80 -3.31 -5.12
N LEU A 222 44.51 -3.50 -6.21
CA LEU A 222 44.52 -2.57 -7.34
C LEU A 222 43.16 -2.53 -8.04
N ASP A 223 42.53 -3.67 -8.30
CA ASP A 223 41.18 -3.75 -8.87
C ASP A 223 40.17 -3.02 -7.98
N GLY A 224 40.34 -3.08 -6.65
CA GLY A 224 39.56 -2.35 -5.67
C GLY A 224 39.71 -0.83 -5.67
N ALA A 225 40.70 -0.26 -6.43
CA ALA A 225 40.83 1.17 -6.62
C ALA A 225 39.95 1.72 -7.75
N THR A 226 39.24 0.87 -8.47
CA THR A 226 38.27 1.25 -9.49
C THR A 226 36.87 0.73 -9.14
N LEU A 227 35.88 1.58 -9.29
CA LEU A 227 34.48 1.17 -9.11
C LEU A 227 33.83 1.04 -10.48
N ILE A 228 33.29 -0.16 -10.74
CA ILE A 228 32.59 -0.49 -11.99
C ILE A 228 31.15 -0.89 -11.67
N ALA A 229 30.24 -0.58 -12.59
CA ALA A 229 28.83 -0.93 -12.41
C ALA A 229 28.61 -2.46 -12.42
N PRO A 230 27.96 -3.04 -11.39
CA PRO A 230 27.74 -4.49 -11.31
C PRO A 230 26.58 -4.96 -12.20
N PHE A 231 25.67 -4.08 -12.60
CA PHE A 231 24.53 -4.32 -13.47
C PHE A 231 24.07 -3.03 -14.15
N ASP A 232 23.26 -3.17 -15.19
CA ASP A 232 22.65 -2.02 -15.90
C ASP A 232 21.64 -1.31 -15.01
N GLY A 233 21.72 0.01 -14.91
CA GLY A 233 20.85 0.77 -14.02
C GLY A 233 21.07 2.26 -14.04
N ILE A 234 20.61 2.92 -12.99
CA ILE A 234 20.71 4.37 -12.79
C ILE A 234 21.50 4.66 -11.51
N ILE A 235 22.30 5.71 -11.54
CA ILE A 235 22.99 6.23 -10.35
C ILE A 235 21.96 6.92 -9.44
N GLY A 236 21.79 6.40 -8.23
CA GLY A 236 20.85 6.96 -7.25
C GLY A 236 21.42 8.15 -6.50
N ALA A 237 22.60 7.99 -5.93
CA ALA A 237 23.30 9.02 -5.17
C ALA A 237 24.80 8.91 -5.36
N VAL A 238 25.48 10.06 -5.30
CA VAL A 238 26.93 10.17 -5.24
C VAL A 238 27.25 11.00 -3.99
N ASN A 239 27.93 10.39 -3.02
CA ASN A 239 28.17 10.97 -1.69
C ASN A 239 29.61 11.42 -1.47
N ALA A 240 30.40 11.52 -2.52
CA ALA A 240 31.81 11.90 -2.43
C ALA A 240 32.20 12.88 -3.53
N GLN A 241 33.35 13.54 -3.32
CA GLN A 241 33.92 14.51 -4.26
C GLN A 241 35.32 14.10 -4.65
N VAL A 242 35.78 14.54 -5.84
CA VAL A 242 37.15 14.36 -6.30
C VAL A 242 38.12 15.05 -5.33
N GLY A 243 39.21 14.37 -4.97
CA GLY A 243 40.19 14.80 -3.97
C GLY A 243 39.86 14.36 -2.54
N GLN A 244 38.66 13.85 -2.26
CA GLN A 244 38.30 13.32 -0.96
C GLN A 244 38.99 11.96 -0.74
N ILE A 245 39.51 11.73 0.47
CA ILE A 245 40.04 10.41 0.88
C ILE A 245 38.87 9.58 1.41
N MET A 246 38.66 8.43 0.80
CA MET A 246 37.63 7.47 1.20
C MET A 246 38.20 6.05 1.22
N GLY A 247 37.74 5.23 2.17
CA GLY A 247 38.13 3.85 2.31
C GLY A 247 37.35 3.17 3.45
N LEU A 248 37.80 1.98 3.88
CA LEU A 248 37.12 1.15 4.89
C LEU A 248 36.95 1.84 6.26
N ASN A 249 37.81 2.78 6.59
CA ASN A 249 37.79 3.48 7.87
C ASN A 249 36.92 4.74 7.89
N ALA A 250 36.32 5.12 6.75
CA ALA A 250 35.37 6.22 6.70
C ALA A 250 34.03 5.79 7.31
N SER A 251 33.47 6.61 8.17
CA SER A 251 32.17 6.39 8.85
C SER A 251 31.00 6.22 7.88
N THR A 252 31.19 6.55 6.61
CA THR A 252 30.27 6.31 5.50
C THR A 252 31.08 5.86 4.28
N ASN A 253 31.25 4.57 4.14
CA ASN A 253 32.02 3.98 3.02
C ASN A 253 31.20 3.86 1.71
N VAL A 254 29.98 4.43 1.64
CA VAL A 254 29.16 4.41 0.44
C VAL A 254 29.46 5.65 -0.40
N LEU A 255 30.25 5.49 -1.46
CA LEU A 255 30.54 6.55 -2.42
C LEU A 255 29.34 6.81 -3.34
N LEU A 256 28.80 5.76 -3.93
CA LEU A 256 27.67 5.84 -4.85
C LEU A 256 26.75 4.64 -4.72
N THR A 257 25.53 4.82 -5.20
CA THR A 257 24.53 3.75 -5.25
C THR A 257 24.06 3.56 -6.69
N VAL A 258 24.16 2.32 -7.18
CA VAL A 258 23.58 1.88 -8.46
C VAL A 258 22.25 1.20 -8.17
N MET A 259 21.20 1.55 -8.90
CA MET A 259 19.86 0.99 -8.77
C MET A 259 19.35 0.52 -10.12
N SER A 260 18.64 -0.61 -10.16
CA SER A 260 17.93 -1.03 -11.36
C SER A 260 16.78 -0.08 -11.68
N GLU A 261 16.44 0.04 -12.96
CA GLU A 261 15.26 0.80 -13.38
C GLU A 261 13.96 0.12 -13.00
N ASP A 262 13.98 -1.20 -12.96
CA ASP A 262 12.82 -1.99 -12.54
C ASP A 262 12.59 -1.83 -11.04
N LEU A 263 11.33 -1.54 -10.71
CA LEU A 263 10.88 -1.35 -9.33
C LEU A 263 10.05 -2.53 -8.86
N GLN A 264 10.08 -2.74 -7.57
CA GLN A 264 9.19 -3.64 -6.83
C GLN A 264 8.55 -2.88 -5.67
N LEU A 265 7.37 -3.30 -5.28
CA LEU A 265 6.71 -2.78 -4.11
C LEU A 265 7.00 -3.70 -2.91
N SER A 266 7.52 -3.13 -1.84
CA SER A 266 7.65 -3.78 -0.53
C SER A 266 6.44 -3.37 0.31
N ALA A 267 5.37 -4.18 0.30
CA ALA A 267 4.14 -3.94 1.03
C ALA A 267 4.21 -4.54 2.44
N LEU A 268 3.88 -3.77 3.46
CA LEU A 268 3.87 -4.21 4.86
C LEU A 268 2.48 -4.72 5.21
N VAL A 269 2.36 -6.03 5.41
CA VAL A 269 1.12 -6.71 5.76
C VAL A 269 1.13 -7.09 7.23
N ASN A 270 0.00 -6.90 7.92
CA ASN A 270 -0.15 -7.26 9.32
C ASN A 270 -0.08 -8.78 9.52
N GLU A 271 0.46 -9.22 10.67
CA GLU A 271 0.54 -10.63 11.06
C GLU A 271 -0.82 -11.37 11.00
N ALA A 272 -1.92 -10.67 11.33
CA ALA A 272 -3.25 -11.28 11.30
C ALA A 272 -3.72 -11.66 9.89
N ASP A 273 -3.19 -11.01 8.85
CA ASP A 273 -3.66 -11.16 7.47
C ASP A 273 -2.71 -11.96 6.58
N ILE A 274 -1.44 -12.13 7.00
CA ILE A 274 -0.40 -12.76 6.15
C ILE A 274 -0.74 -14.18 5.74
N GLY A 275 -1.42 -14.94 6.61
CA GLY A 275 -1.82 -16.32 6.34
C GLY A 275 -2.83 -16.48 5.20
N ARG A 276 -3.47 -15.38 4.76
CA ARG A 276 -4.45 -15.37 3.68
C ARG A 276 -3.83 -15.02 2.32
N ILE A 277 -2.57 -14.57 2.30
CA ILE A 277 -1.87 -14.13 1.09
C ILE A 277 -1.14 -15.31 0.44
N GLN A 278 -1.21 -15.37 -0.87
CA GLN A 278 -0.53 -16.38 -1.69
C GLN A 278 0.26 -15.72 -2.81
N ILE A 279 1.38 -16.36 -3.18
CA ILE A 279 2.19 -15.94 -4.32
C ILE A 279 1.34 -16.00 -5.60
N GLY A 280 1.47 -14.97 -6.46
CA GLY A 280 0.73 -14.84 -7.71
C GLY A 280 -0.59 -14.07 -7.62
N GLN A 281 -1.07 -13.70 -6.43
CA GLN A 281 -2.25 -12.86 -6.27
C GLN A 281 -2.05 -11.48 -6.89
N ASN A 282 -3.12 -10.95 -7.47
CA ASN A 282 -3.12 -9.61 -8.06
C ASN A 282 -3.12 -8.54 -6.96
N VAL A 283 -2.35 -7.50 -7.20
CA VAL A 283 -2.24 -6.34 -6.32
C VAL A 283 -2.55 -5.09 -7.12
N GLU A 284 -3.44 -4.26 -6.61
CA GLU A 284 -3.72 -2.92 -7.11
C GLU A 284 -3.13 -1.92 -6.12
N PHE A 285 -2.37 -0.95 -6.60
CA PHE A 285 -1.79 0.05 -5.70
C PHE A 285 -1.85 1.45 -6.29
N THR A 286 -1.92 2.44 -5.41
CA THR A 286 -1.97 3.86 -5.74
C THR A 286 -0.89 4.61 -5.00
N SER A 287 -0.36 5.67 -5.61
CA SER A 287 0.57 6.59 -4.96
C SER A 287 -0.05 7.98 -4.86
N SER A 288 0.09 8.62 -3.71
CA SER A 288 -0.40 9.99 -3.49
C SER A 288 0.18 11.01 -4.50
N ALA A 289 1.33 10.70 -5.11
CA ALA A 289 1.95 11.55 -6.12
C ALA A 289 1.19 11.57 -7.46
N TYR A 290 0.37 10.55 -7.74
CA TYR A 290 -0.35 10.40 -9.01
C TYR A 290 -1.88 10.34 -8.84
N GLY A 291 -2.39 10.76 -7.68
CA GLY A 291 -3.83 10.81 -7.39
C GLY A 291 -4.48 9.42 -7.52
N ASP A 292 -5.56 9.34 -8.30
CA ASP A 292 -6.37 8.11 -8.45
C ASP A 292 -5.82 7.11 -9.48
N LYS A 293 -4.62 7.33 -10.05
CA LYS A 293 -4.03 6.38 -10.99
C LYS A 293 -3.70 5.07 -10.28
N VAL A 294 -4.36 4.00 -10.72
CA VAL A 294 -4.14 2.65 -10.22
C VAL A 294 -3.04 1.98 -11.03
N PHE A 295 -2.05 1.46 -10.35
CA PHE A 295 -1.02 0.58 -10.89
C PHE A 295 -1.33 -0.84 -10.47
N THR A 296 -0.84 -1.80 -11.26
CA THR A 296 -1.07 -3.22 -11.01
C THR A 296 0.23 -3.97 -10.82
N GLY A 297 0.14 -5.10 -10.17
CA GLY A 297 1.27 -5.99 -9.94
C GLY A 297 0.81 -7.34 -9.43
N LYS A 298 1.77 -8.20 -9.10
CA LYS A 298 1.50 -9.52 -8.53
C LYS A 298 2.42 -9.78 -7.35
N VAL A 299 1.92 -10.52 -6.37
CA VAL A 299 2.73 -11.01 -5.26
C VAL A 299 3.79 -11.96 -5.80
N VAL A 300 5.07 -11.61 -5.61
CA VAL A 300 6.23 -12.40 -6.05
C VAL A 300 6.73 -13.26 -4.91
N THR A 301 6.88 -12.67 -3.73
CA THR A 301 7.45 -13.35 -2.56
C THR A 301 6.87 -12.77 -1.28
N ILE A 302 6.78 -13.60 -0.26
CA ILE A 302 6.44 -13.21 1.12
C ILE A 302 7.71 -13.41 1.94
N THR A 303 8.23 -12.32 2.52
CA THR A 303 9.44 -12.40 3.35
C THR A 303 9.10 -13.08 4.67
N PRO A 304 9.84 -14.15 5.06
CA PRO A 304 9.53 -14.88 6.29
C PRO A 304 9.94 -14.14 7.56
N GLU A 305 10.73 -13.09 7.44
CA GLU A 305 11.19 -12.25 8.55
C GLU A 305 10.25 -11.07 8.77
N ALA A 306 9.69 -10.98 9.98
CA ALA A 306 8.83 -9.86 10.36
C ALA A 306 9.64 -8.59 10.63
N LYS A 307 9.10 -7.45 10.25
CA LYS A 307 9.60 -6.12 10.62
C LYS A 307 8.68 -5.52 11.69
N THR A 308 9.26 -5.09 12.79
CA THR A 308 8.52 -4.36 13.83
C THR A 308 8.52 -2.87 13.50
N VAL A 309 7.34 -2.31 13.27
CA VAL A 309 7.14 -0.87 13.07
C VAL A 309 6.16 -0.37 14.13
N SER A 310 6.57 0.59 14.95
CA SER A 310 5.75 1.15 16.03
C SER A 310 5.13 0.08 16.96
N ASN A 311 5.91 -0.92 17.36
CA ASN A 311 5.49 -2.07 18.19
C ASN A 311 4.46 -3.01 17.56
N VAL A 312 4.22 -2.93 16.25
CA VAL A 312 3.37 -3.85 15.50
C VAL A 312 4.22 -4.67 14.55
N GLN A 313 3.92 -5.96 14.46
CA GLN A 313 4.60 -6.90 13.57
C GLN A 313 3.99 -6.85 12.18
N TYR A 314 4.82 -6.61 11.18
CA TYR A 314 4.46 -6.64 9.77
C TYR A 314 5.36 -7.59 9.00
N TYR A 315 4.80 -8.24 8.02
CA TYR A 315 5.54 -9.09 7.08
C TYR A 315 5.66 -8.37 5.74
N PRO A 316 6.89 -8.14 5.25
CA PRO A 316 7.09 -7.56 3.94
C PRO A 316 6.65 -8.53 2.85
N VAL A 317 5.75 -8.08 1.99
CA VAL A 317 5.31 -8.80 0.80
C VAL A 317 5.87 -8.07 -0.42
N VAL A 318 6.67 -8.77 -1.21
CA VAL A 318 7.27 -8.22 -2.42
C VAL A 318 6.29 -8.41 -3.58
N VAL A 319 5.96 -7.32 -4.24
CA VAL A 319 5.02 -7.27 -5.35
C VAL A 319 5.74 -6.73 -6.58
N SER A 320 5.56 -7.38 -7.74
CA SER A 320 6.02 -6.84 -9.02
C SER A 320 5.29 -5.53 -9.32
N CYS A 321 5.94 -4.66 -10.06
CA CYS A 321 5.37 -3.38 -10.44
C CYS A 321 5.27 -3.29 -11.96
N ASP A 322 4.04 -3.20 -12.48
CA ASP A 322 3.78 -3.01 -13.89
C ASP A 322 3.64 -1.51 -14.18
N ASP A 323 4.76 -0.84 -14.53
CA ASP A 323 4.78 0.57 -14.93
C ASP A 323 5.54 0.76 -16.25
N PRO A 324 4.90 0.48 -17.41
CA PRO A 324 5.53 0.63 -18.72
C PRO A 324 5.92 2.09 -19.04
N SER A 325 5.33 3.04 -18.34
CA SER A 325 5.59 4.47 -18.56
C SER A 325 6.68 5.03 -17.65
N ARG A 326 7.25 4.22 -16.75
CA ARG A 326 8.32 4.58 -15.79
C ARG A 326 8.05 5.87 -15.00
N HIS A 327 6.78 6.08 -14.63
CA HIS A 327 6.38 7.22 -13.82
C HIS A 327 6.83 7.07 -12.37
N LEU A 328 6.81 5.84 -11.85
CA LEU A 328 7.12 5.54 -10.47
C LEU A 328 8.61 5.74 -10.19
N LYS A 329 8.91 6.17 -8.98
CA LYS A 329 10.29 6.38 -8.51
C LYS A 329 10.53 5.58 -7.23
N SER A 330 11.76 5.12 -7.05
CA SER A 330 12.22 4.50 -5.81
C SER A 330 12.01 5.42 -4.61
N GLY A 331 11.56 4.87 -3.49
CA GLY A 331 11.26 5.59 -2.25
C GLY A 331 9.85 6.17 -2.16
N MET A 332 9.02 6.07 -3.20
CA MET A 332 7.62 6.51 -3.13
C MET A 332 6.81 5.60 -2.20
N SER A 333 5.99 6.22 -1.35
CA SER A 333 5.01 5.50 -0.53
C SER A 333 3.76 5.23 -1.35
N VAL A 334 3.21 4.03 -1.19
CA VAL A 334 2.01 3.58 -1.88
C VAL A 334 1.04 2.90 -0.93
N SER A 335 -0.24 2.97 -1.28
CA SER A 335 -1.31 2.18 -0.66
C SER A 335 -1.68 1.03 -1.59
N ALA A 336 -1.56 -0.18 -1.11
CA ALA A 336 -1.78 -1.39 -1.89
C ALA A 336 -3.02 -2.15 -1.40
N LYS A 337 -3.73 -2.77 -2.34
CA LYS A 337 -4.84 -3.69 -2.12
C LYS A 337 -4.47 -5.04 -2.73
N ILE A 338 -4.18 -6.01 -1.89
CA ILE A 338 -3.89 -7.39 -2.30
C ILE A 338 -5.22 -8.11 -2.45
N VAL A 339 -5.58 -8.46 -3.67
CA VAL A 339 -6.88 -9.06 -3.98
C VAL A 339 -6.85 -10.55 -3.64
N LEU A 340 -7.66 -10.94 -2.65
CA LEU A 340 -7.83 -12.34 -2.25
C LEU A 340 -8.85 -13.04 -3.12
N ALA A 341 -10.00 -12.40 -3.31
CA ALA A 341 -11.09 -12.89 -4.15
C ALA A 341 -11.86 -11.72 -4.75
N ARG A 342 -12.33 -11.88 -5.98
CA ARG A 342 -13.19 -10.91 -6.66
C ARG A 342 -14.32 -11.66 -7.35
N LYS A 343 -15.57 -11.22 -7.10
CA LYS A 343 -16.75 -11.70 -7.81
C LYS A 343 -17.47 -10.50 -8.44
N SER A 344 -17.71 -10.59 -9.72
CA SER A 344 -18.44 -9.59 -10.51
C SER A 344 -19.84 -10.08 -10.81
N ASP A 345 -20.78 -9.17 -11.04
CA ASP A 345 -22.18 -9.46 -11.40
C ASP A 345 -22.92 -10.26 -10.33
N VAL A 346 -22.60 -10.03 -9.05
CA VAL A 346 -23.27 -10.66 -7.89
C VAL A 346 -24.20 -9.66 -7.21
N LEU A 347 -25.28 -10.15 -6.60
CA LEU A 347 -26.18 -9.32 -5.80
C LEU A 347 -25.42 -8.79 -4.58
N THR A 348 -25.55 -7.49 -4.32
CA THR A 348 -24.85 -6.82 -3.22
C THR A 348 -25.82 -6.20 -2.22
N VAL A 349 -25.45 -6.30 -0.93
CA VAL A 349 -26.19 -5.68 0.17
C VAL A 349 -25.23 -4.90 1.05
N PRO A 350 -25.49 -3.61 1.32
CA PRO A 350 -24.65 -2.83 2.22
C PRO A 350 -24.56 -3.43 3.62
N MET A 351 -23.38 -3.40 4.23
CA MET A 351 -23.13 -3.89 5.58
C MET A 351 -24.10 -3.26 6.61
N MET A 352 -24.45 -1.97 6.40
CA MET A 352 -25.37 -1.25 7.27
C MET A 352 -26.78 -1.86 7.29
N ALA A 353 -27.25 -2.47 6.18
CA ALA A 353 -28.57 -3.15 6.16
C ALA A 353 -28.57 -4.37 7.08
N VAL A 354 -27.52 -5.16 7.09
CA VAL A 354 -27.37 -6.32 7.96
C VAL A 354 -27.27 -5.89 9.44
N SER A 355 -26.44 -4.87 9.71
CA SER A 355 -26.27 -4.33 11.06
C SER A 355 -27.57 -3.71 11.61
N TYR A 356 -28.30 -2.98 10.76
CA TYR A 356 -29.58 -2.39 11.13
C TYR A 356 -30.63 -3.48 11.43
N ALA A 357 -30.72 -4.52 10.61
CA ALA A 357 -31.64 -5.63 10.83
C ALA A 357 -31.38 -6.32 12.18
N GLN A 358 -30.14 -6.58 12.53
CA GLN A 358 -29.77 -7.17 13.84
C GLN A 358 -30.20 -6.27 15.01
N THR A 359 -29.99 -4.96 14.88
CA THR A 359 -30.38 -3.99 15.91
C THR A 359 -31.89 -3.89 16.05
N TYR A 360 -32.64 -3.83 14.94
CA TYR A 360 -34.07 -3.76 14.88
C TYR A 360 -34.74 -4.99 15.55
N ILE A 361 -34.22 -6.18 15.22
CA ILE A 361 -34.73 -7.46 15.83
C ILE A 361 -34.48 -7.46 17.34
N ARG A 362 -33.29 -7.08 17.80
CA ARG A 362 -32.92 -7.02 19.21
C ARG A 362 -33.83 -6.05 19.99
N THR A 363 -34.10 -4.87 19.41
CA THR A 363 -34.94 -3.85 20.04
C THR A 363 -36.41 -4.30 20.13
N ASN A 364 -36.93 -4.93 19.10
CA ASN A 364 -38.31 -5.36 19.06
C ASN A 364 -38.58 -6.66 19.85
N GLN A 365 -37.59 -7.52 20.08
CA GLN A 365 -37.69 -8.69 20.94
C GLN A 365 -37.61 -8.33 22.43
N SER A 366 -36.97 -7.22 22.81
CA SER A 366 -36.92 -6.77 24.23
C SER A 366 -38.23 -6.19 24.73
N GLY A 367 -39.24 -5.96 23.86
CA GLY A 367 -40.54 -5.40 24.24
C GLY A 367 -41.58 -6.39 24.73
N THR A 368 -41.30 -7.71 24.79
CA THR A 368 -42.33 -8.73 25.10
C THR A 368 -42.06 -9.49 26.41
N THR A 369 -41.22 -8.96 27.30
CA THR A 369 -41.13 -9.56 28.64
C THR A 369 -42.17 -8.91 29.53
N LYS A 370 -43.36 -9.50 29.62
CA LYS A 370 -44.37 -9.19 30.64
C LYS A 370 -43.73 -9.39 32.02
N THR A 371 -43.60 -8.31 32.74
CA THR A 371 -43.22 -8.26 34.15
C THR A 371 -44.19 -9.12 34.95
N SER A 372 -43.82 -10.34 35.30
CA SER A 372 -44.45 -11.05 36.38
C SER A 372 -43.89 -10.52 37.69
N THR A 373 -44.65 -9.68 38.31
CA THR A 373 -44.43 -9.18 39.68
C THR A 373 -44.42 -10.36 40.62
N VAL A 374 -43.25 -10.82 41.07
CA VAL A 374 -43.12 -11.70 42.24
C VAL A 374 -42.59 -10.85 43.38
N GLN A 375 -43.47 -10.74 44.39
CA GLN A 375 -43.27 -10.07 45.66
C GLN A 375 -42.12 -10.72 46.43
N PRO A 376 -41.23 -9.99 47.11
CA PRO A 376 -40.16 -10.61 47.88
C PRO A 376 -40.68 -11.03 49.27
N ASN A 377 -40.57 -12.31 49.54
CA ASN A 377 -40.75 -12.84 50.90
C ASN A 377 -39.32 -12.95 51.54
N GLN A 378 -39.20 -12.33 52.74
CA GLN A 378 -38.02 -12.37 53.58
C GLN A 378 -37.86 -13.75 54.25
N GLY A 379 -36.64 -14.24 54.36
CA GLY A 379 -36.31 -15.39 55.18
C GLY A 379 -34.89 -15.91 54.98
N ALA A 380 -34.03 -15.40 55.79
CA ALA A 380 -32.82 -15.88 56.49
C ALA A 380 -32.02 -17.12 55.99
N SER A 381 -30.72 -16.84 56.10
CA SER A 381 -29.57 -17.65 56.57
C SER A 381 -28.86 -18.62 55.61
N SER A 382 -27.64 -18.19 55.35
CA SER A 382 -26.36 -18.94 55.37
C SER A 382 -26.31 -20.40 54.92
N ARG A 383 -25.52 -20.64 53.87
CA ARG A 383 -24.31 -21.53 53.89
C ARG A 383 -23.54 -21.52 52.60
N SER A 384 -22.26 -21.43 52.79
CA SER A 384 -21.16 -21.57 51.87
C SER A 384 -21.23 -22.86 51.01
N GLY A 385 -20.72 -22.78 49.77
CA GLY A 385 -20.26 -23.98 49.09
C GLY A 385 -20.19 -23.87 47.59
N ALA A 386 -18.97 -23.61 47.10
CA ALA A 386 -18.35 -24.16 45.90
C ALA A 386 -19.01 -24.00 44.51
N ARG A 387 -18.33 -23.17 43.71
CA ARG A 387 -17.86 -23.41 42.33
C ARG A 387 -18.80 -24.20 41.38
N SER A 388 -19.27 -23.54 40.37
CA SER A 388 -18.94 -23.94 38.99
C SER A 388 -19.16 -22.77 38.04
N SER A 389 -18.07 -22.19 37.60
CA SER A 389 -17.98 -21.30 36.48
C SER A 389 -18.18 -22.11 35.19
N ASN A 390 -19.24 -21.87 34.47
CA ASN A 390 -19.35 -22.30 33.10
C ASN A 390 -19.54 -21.09 32.20
N SER A 391 -18.44 -20.38 31.99
CA SER A 391 -18.30 -19.44 30.90
C SER A 391 -17.85 -20.23 29.67
N GLN A 392 -18.76 -20.55 28.82
CA GLN A 392 -18.48 -21.04 27.49
C GLN A 392 -17.97 -19.84 26.67
N THR A 393 -16.65 -19.68 26.70
CA THR A 393 -15.88 -18.91 25.74
C THR A 393 -15.96 -19.64 24.40
N ALA A 394 -16.68 -19.09 23.46
CA ALA A 394 -16.62 -19.55 22.08
C ALA A 394 -15.25 -19.18 21.52
N THR A 395 -14.35 -20.14 21.57
CA THR A 395 -13.04 -20.09 20.92
C THR A 395 -13.27 -20.17 19.42
N GLY A 396 -12.95 -19.09 18.72
CA GLY A 396 -12.93 -19.06 17.26
C GLY A 396 -11.88 -20.03 16.74
N SER A 397 -12.32 -21.05 16.06
CA SER A 397 -11.50 -21.96 15.28
C SER A 397 -11.05 -21.25 14.00
N SER A 398 -9.78 -20.94 13.91
CA SER A 398 -9.09 -20.63 12.64
C SER A 398 -8.97 -21.94 11.86
N GLY A 399 -9.66 -22.05 10.74
CA GLY A 399 -9.60 -23.19 9.84
C GLY A 399 -9.77 -22.73 8.41
N SER A 400 -8.69 -22.82 7.66
CA SER A 400 -8.58 -23.13 6.22
C SER A 400 -9.77 -22.82 5.30
N GLY A 401 -9.52 -21.92 4.35
CA GLY A 401 -10.15 -21.68 3.04
C GLY A 401 -11.33 -22.56 2.61
N THR A 402 -12.50 -22.34 3.19
CA THR A 402 -13.77 -22.78 2.63
C THR A 402 -14.68 -21.56 2.69
N GLU A 403 -15.38 -21.25 1.61
CA GLU A 403 -16.40 -20.18 1.54
C GLU A 403 -17.36 -20.33 2.72
N THR A 404 -17.12 -19.58 3.79
CA THR A 404 -17.96 -19.64 4.98
C THR A 404 -19.21 -18.82 4.70
N SER A 405 -20.21 -19.43 4.12
CA SER A 405 -21.54 -18.84 3.97
C SER A 405 -22.08 -18.45 5.35
N LYS A 406 -22.13 -17.14 5.62
CA LYS A 406 -22.72 -16.63 6.87
C LYS A 406 -24.19 -16.40 6.68
N TYR A 407 -25.02 -17.07 7.47
CA TYR A 407 -26.44 -16.76 7.54
C TYR A 407 -26.62 -15.41 8.25
N ALA A 408 -27.36 -14.52 7.62
CA ALA A 408 -27.74 -13.23 8.17
C ALA A 408 -29.22 -12.95 7.93
N ILE A 409 -29.76 -11.99 8.66
CA ILE A 409 -31.14 -11.51 8.48
C ILE A 409 -31.03 -10.09 7.94
N VAL A 410 -31.82 -9.81 6.92
CA VAL A 410 -32.04 -8.46 6.41
C VAL A 410 -33.54 -8.13 6.51
N LEU A 411 -33.85 -6.83 6.52
CA LEU A 411 -35.23 -6.36 6.50
C LEU A 411 -35.57 -5.91 5.08
N VAL A 412 -36.54 -6.56 4.46
CA VAL A 412 -37.08 -6.16 3.15
C VAL A 412 -38.38 -5.40 3.38
N LEU A 413 -38.55 -4.27 2.70
CA LEU A 413 -39.75 -3.48 2.81
C LEU A 413 -40.87 -4.08 1.90
N GLN A 414 -41.87 -4.72 2.47
CA GLN A 414 -43.03 -5.23 1.77
C GLN A 414 -44.27 -4.51 2.29
N ASN A 415 -45.08 -3.94 1.38
CA ASN A 415 -46.31 -3.20 1.73
C ASN A 415 -46.08 -2.15 2.83
N ASN A 416 -44.94 -1.46 2.78
CA ASN A 416 -44.56 -0.42 3.74
C ASN A 416 -44.22 -0.92 5.16
N GLN A 417 -44.02 -2.24 5.33
CA GLN A 417 -43.61 -2.87 6.59
C GLN A 417 -42.28 -3.65 6.41
N PRO A 418 -41.39 -3.59 7.41
CA PRO A 418 -40.13 -4.34 7.36
C PRO A 418 -40.39 -5.82 7.66
N VAL A 419 -40.14 -6.69 6.71
CA VAL A 419 -40.26 -8.15 6.82
C VAL A 419 -38.83 -8.72 6.90
N GLN A 420 -38.65 -9.63 7.88
CA GLN A 420 -37.37 -10.35 8.05
C GLN A 420 -37.21 -11.40 6.96
N LYS A 421 -36.04 -11.38 6.28
CA LYS A 421 -35.69 -12.37 5.27
C LYS A 421 -34.31 -12.93 5.59
N ASN A 422 -34.18 -14.25 5.65
CA ASN A 422 -32.91 -14.93 5.86
C ASN A 422 -32.12 -14.91 4.55
N VAL A 423 -30.88 -14.53 4.63
CA VAL A 423 -29.96 -14.44 3.48
C VAL A 423 -28.67 -15.21 3.76
N VAL A 424 -28.11 -15.76 2.72
CA VAL A 424 -26.78 -16.38 2.74
C VAL A 424 -25.80 -15.37 2.15
N LEU A 425 -24.88 -14.90 2.98
CA LEU A 425 -23.84 -13.95 2.59
C LEU A 425 -22.56 -14.69 2.19
N GLY A 426 -21.90 -14.20 1.15
CA GLY A 426 -20.60 -14.66 0.66
C GLY A 426 -19.48 -13.67 1.00
N LEU A 427 -18.77 -13.23 -0.04
CA LEU A 427 -17.64 -12.28 0.08
C LEU A 427 -18.07 -10.95 0.71
N ASN A 428 -17.09 -10.28 1.34
CA ASN A 428 -17.28 -9.00 1.98
C ASN A 428 -16.11 -8.06 1.59
N ASP A 429 -16.42 -6.86 1.12
CA ASP A 429 -15.42 -5.83 0.75
C ASP A 429 -15.23 -4.75 1.85
N GLY A 430 -15.86 -4.93 3.03
CA GLY A 430 -15.88 -3.96 4.12
C GLY A 430 -16.98 -2.91 4.01
N GLN A 431 -17.69 -2.81 2.88
CA GLN A 431 -18.85 -1.94 2.68
C GLN A 431 -20.09 -2.75 2.29
N ASN A 432 -19.93 -3.76 1.45
CA ASN A 432 -20.99 -4.58 0.91
C ASN A 432 -20.70 -6.07 1.14
N TYR A 433 -21.77 -6.83 1.28
CA TYR A 433 -21.75 -8.29 1.25
C TYR A 433 -22.27 -8.79 -0.10
N GLU A 434 -21.62 -9.81 -0.63
CA GLU A 434 -22.21 -10.67 -1.66
C GLU A 434 -23.42 -11.41 -1.08
N VAL A 435 -24.52 -11.46 -1.82
CA VAL A 435 -25.67 -12.29 -1.51
C VAL A 435 -25.67 -13.52 -2.42
N VAL A 436 -25.42 -14.67 -1.82
CA VAL A 436 -25.42 -15.96 -2.53
C VAL A 436 -26.84 -16.46 -2.78
N SER A 437 -27.75 -16.25 -1.81
CA SER A 437 -29.16 -16.60 -1.92
C SER A 437 -30.00 -15.86 -0.90
N GLY A 438 -31.32 -15.78 -1.16
CA GLY A 438 -32.28 -15.23 -0.22
C GLY A 438 -32.80 -13.84 -0.58
N LEU A 439 -32.31 -13.18 -1.62
CA LEU A 439 -32.83 -11.90 -2.14
C LEU A 439 -32.89 -11.95 -3.66
N ASP A 440 -33.80 -11.16 -4.21
CA ASP A 440 -33.95 -10.94 -5.64
C ASP A 440 -33.47 -9.53 -6.03
N GLU A 441 -33.06 -9.37 -7.29
CA GLU A 441 -32.64 -8.07 -7.83
C GLU A 441 -33.81 -7.09 -7.79
N GLY A 442 -33.56 -5.87 -7.30
CA GLY A 442 -34.58 -4.80 -7.18
C GLY A 442 -35.39 -4.83 -5.87
N GLU A 443 -35.24 -5.83 -5.00
CA GLU A 443 -35.89 -5.80 -3.69
C GLU A 443 -35.42 -4.61 -2.87
N GLN A 444 -36.37 -3.98 -2.15
CA GLN A 444 -36.08 -2.82 -1.29
C GLN A 444 -35.66 -3.28 0.10
N ILE A 445 -34.39 -3.15 0.43
CA ILE A 445 -33.85 -3.47 1.77
C ILE A 445 -33.81 -2.23 2.65
N VAL A 446 -34.10 -2.41 3.93
CA VAL A 446 -34.08 -1.34 4.93
C VAL A 446 -32.67 -1.15 5.46
N VAL A 447 -32.12 0.05 5.30
CA VAL A 447 -30.77 0.41 5.77
C VAL A 447 -30.79 1.32 7.00
N GLY A 448 -31.97 1.84 7.38
CA GLY A 448 -32.15 2.73 8.52
C GLY A 448 -33.61 3.12 8.74
N SER A 449 -33.86 3.90 9.80
CA SER A 449 -35.17 4.52 10.04
C SER A 449 -35.04 6.06 9.99
N SER A 450 -35.97 6.70 9.30
CA SER A 450 -36.11 8.17 9.32
C SER A 450 -36.94 8.55 10.55
N THR A 451 -36.42 8.37 11.76
CA THR A 451 -36.98 9.07 12.92
C THR A 451 -36.53 10.51 12.82
N SER A 452 -37.45 11.40 12.49
CA SER A 452 -37.25 12.84 12.71
C SER A 452 -37.05 13.04 14.21
N SER A 453 -35.81 13.20 14.62
CA SER A 453 -35.46 13.63 15.98
C SER A 453 -36.03 15.04 16.15
N GLY A 454 -37.25 15.13 16.64
CA GLY A 454 -37.80 16.34 17.20
C GLY A 454 -36.93 16.73 18.37
N SER A 455 -36.05 17.68 18.17
CA SER A 455 -35.29 18.33 19.22
C SER A 455 -36.25 18.98 20.22
N ASN A 456 -36.62 18.27 21.28
CA ASN A 456 -37.15 18.87 22.48
C ASN A 456 -35.99 19.57 23.20
N THR A 457 -35.80 20.83 22.86
CA THR A 457 -34.99 21.76 23.67
C THR A 457 -35.84 22.12 24.89
N SER A 458 -35.79 21.35 25.96
CA SER A 458 -36.27 21.81 27.25
C SER A 458 -35.20 22.72 27.86
N ASN A 459 -35.48 24.02 27.80
CA ASN A 459 -34.92 25.02 28.67
C ASN A 459 -35.00 24.57 30.12
N GLN A 460 -33.86 24.44 30.77
CA GLN A 460 -33.77 24.53 32.23
C GLN A 460 -32.67 25.53 32.59
N SER A 461 -33.12 26.75 32.86
CA SER A 461 -32.43 27.77 33.67
C SER A 461 -32.32 27.30 35.10
N GLY A 462 -31.17 27.48 35.71
CA GLY A 462 -30.97 27.30 37.15
C GLY A 462 -29.48 27.39 37.53
N SER A 463 -28.95 28.56 37.60
CA SER A 463 -28.38 29.28 38.77
C SER A 463 -27.74 28.41 39.87
N ASN A 464 -26.47 28.63 40.11
CA ASN A 464 -25.71 29.05 41.28
C ASN A 464 -24.30 28.44 41.29
N ASN A 465 -23.28 29.30 41.14
CA ASN A 465 -22.55 30.02 42.19
C ASN A 465 -21.83 29.12 43.22
N SER A 466 -20.52 29.11 43.18
CA SER A 466 -19.59 29.34 44.28
C SER A 466 -18.13 29.00 43.90
N GLN A 467 -17.36 30.01 43.70
CA GLN A 467 -16.07 30.32 44.35
C GLN A 467 -15.34 29.13 45.03
N ASN A 468 -14.11 28.85 44.61
CA ASN A 468 -13.01 28.99 45.56
C ASN A 468 -11.65 29.22 44.86
N ARG A 469 -10.94 30.14 45.50
CA ARG A 469 -9.64 30.74 45.16
C ARG A 469 -8.48 29.87 45.63
N ASN A 470 -7.32 30.21 45.03
CA ASN A 470 -5.96 30.09 45.59
C ASN A 470 -5.27 28.74 45.39
N ASN A 471 -4.07 28.68 44.87
CA ASN A 471 -2.89 29.38 45.29
C ASN A 471 -1.76 29.26 44.25
N GLN A 472 -1.10 30.38 44.06
CA GLN A 472 0.21 30.53 43.43
C GLN A 472 1.28 29.79 44.19
N ARG A 473 2.31 29.26 43.52
CA ARG A 473 3.70 29.52 43.88
C ARG A 473 4.65 29.25 42.71
N ASN A 474 5.23 30.33 42.28
CA ASN A 474 6.49 30.46 41.56
C ASN A 474 7.64 29.82 42.30
N THR A 475 8.56 29.21 41.61
CA THR A 475 10.02 29.43 41.82
C THR A 475 10.82 29.01 40.59
N PRO A 476 11.96 29.69 40.29
CA PRO A 476 12.59 29.68 38.99
C PRO A 476 13.80 28.75 38.85
N ILE A 477 14.07 28.47 37.63
CA ILE A 477 15.17 27.80 36.95
C ILE A 477 16.55 28.35 37.31
N ARG A 478 17.54 27.45 37.33
CA ARG A 478 18.94 27.77 37.03
C ARG A 478 19.55 26.67 36.14
N ILE A 479 20.05 27.10 35.00
CA ILE A 479 20.90 26.38 34.06
C ILE A 479 22.36 26.50 34.56
N PRO A 480 23.22 25.50 34.29
CA PRO A 480 24.27 25.71 33.32
C PRO A 480 24.15 24.78 32.10
#